data_2713eb37ba625f2f7bc00aa35bb1ca7b
#
_entry.id   2713eb37ba625f2f7bc00aa35bb1ca7b
#
_cell.length_a   1.000
_cell.length_b   1.000
_cell.length_c   1.000
_cell.angle_alpha   90.00
_cell.angle_beta   90.00
_cell.angle_gamma   90.00
#
_symmetry.space_group_name_H-M   'P 1'
#
loop_
_entity.id
_entity.type
_entity.pdbx_description
1 polymer ?
#
loop_
_entity_poly.entity_id
_entity_poly.type
_entity_poly.pdbx_seq_one_letter_code
_entity_poly.pdbx_strand_id
1 'polypeptide(L)'
;MTTSISTRFLKAYRKFRESFLKEYIALPVYLYDHGGITISTSPFSCPWDSGFFGIIAVPLDKVRREYGWKNITAKRRKRIEGYLQDEISTLDNYYTGEVFGYRIMPESDDDNELDSCWGFYGTECMKELEAECRHIIDGQNKAAA
;
A
#
# COMPACT_ATOMS: atom_id res chain seq x y z
N MET A 1 35.43 -20.25 -5.20
CA MET A 1 34.81 -21.24 -4.27
C MET A 1 33.31 -20.99 -4.30
N THR A 2 32.58 -21.76 -5.07
CA THR A 2 31.11 -21.70 -5.17
C THR A 2 30.54 -22.36 -3.92
N THR A 3 29.96 -21.57 -3.05
CA THR A 3 29.28 -22.06 -1.85
C THR A 3 28.06 -22.86 -2.28
N SER A 4 28.18 -24.17 -2.33
CA SER A 4 27.06 -25.07 -2.56
C SER A 4 26.07 -24.91 -1.41
N ILE A 5 24.97 -24.17 -1.66
CA ILE A 5 23.82 -24.15 -0.73
C ILE A 5 23.37 -25.60 -0.56
N SER A 6 23.50 -26.13 0.65
CA SER A 6 23.19 -27.51 0.96
C SER A 6 21.78 -27.88 0.47
N THR A 7 21.66 -28.95 -0.29
CA THR A 7 20.37 -29.52 -0.77
C THR A 7 19.37 -29.71 0.40
N ARG A 8 19.90 -29.93 1.60
CA ARG A 8 19.12 -30.06 2.85
C ARG A 8 18.46 -28.75 3.24
N PHE A 9 19.19 -27.62 3.10
CA PHE A 9 18.64 -26.27 3.36
C PHE A 9 17.53 -25.93 2.37
N LEU A 10 17.74 -26.16 1.08
CA LEU A 10 16.72 -25.92 0.05
C LEU A 10 15.44 -26.72 0.25
N LYS A 11 15.56 -27.99 0.69
CA LYS A 11 14.41 -28.84 1.02
C LYS A 11 13.66 -28.30 2.24
N ALA A 12 14.37 -27.88 3.28
CA ALA A 12 13.77 -27.32 4.49
C ALA A 12 13.06 -25.98 4.20
N TYR A 13 13.68 -25.10 3.42
CA TYR A 13 13.09 -23.83 2.98
C TYR A 13 11.83 -24.04 2.15
N ARG A 14 11.85 -24.97 1.20
CA ARG A 14 10.67 -25.31 0.38
C ARG A 14 9.51 -25.79 1.26
N LYS A 15 9.77 -26.71 2.18
CA LYS A 15 8.76 -27.23 3.11
C LYS A 15 8.17 -26.12 4.00
N PHE A 16 9.02 -25.23 4.53
CA PHE A 16 8.57 -24.06 5.28
C PHE A 16 7.67 -23.16 4.43
N ARG A 17 8.10 -22.79 3.23
CA ARG A 17 7.33 -21.96 2.30
C ARG A 17 5.97 -22.59 1.95
N GLU A 18 5.95 -23.89 1.64
CA GLU A 18 4.72 -24.61 1.34
C GLU A 18 3.76 -24.64 2.54
N SER A 19 4.26 -24.82 3.76
CA SER A 19 3.46 -24.76 4.98
C SER A 19 2.90 -23.36 5.20
N PHE A 20 3.73 -22.33 5.08
CA PHE A 20 3.34 -20.94 5.24
C PHE A 20 2.23 -20.53 4.27
N LEU A 21 2.36 -20.88 2.98
CA LEU A 21 1.36 -20.54 1.95
C LEU A 21 0.04 -21.32 2.08
N LYS A 22 -0.02 -22.37 2.92
CA LYS A 22 -1.28 -23.05 3.27
C LYS A 22 -2.09 -22.27 4.31
N GLU A 23 -1.42 -21.44 5.10
CA GLU A 23 -2.03 -20.69 6.20
C GLU A 23 -2.19 -19.20 5.87
N TYR A 24 -1.42 -18.69 4.91
CA TYR A 24 -1.38 -17.28 4.54
C TYR A 24 -1.59 -17.04 3.04
N ILE A 25 -2.08 -15.86 2.72
CA ILE A 25 -1.89 -15.21 1.43
C ILE A 25 -0.74 -14.23 1.62
N ALA A 26 0.30 -14.33 0.80
CA ALA A 26 1.52 -13.55 0.99
C ALA A 26 2.15 -13.14 -0.33
N LEU A 27 2.73 -11.95 -0.34
CA LEU A 27 3.51 -11.40 -1.45
C LEU A 27 4.91 -11.01 -0.95
N PRO A 28 5.95 -11.16 -1.78
CA PRO A 28 7.25 -10.59 -1.49
C PRO A 28 7.18 -9.06 -1.53
N VAL A 29 8.03 -8.42 -0.76
CA VAL A 29 8.24 -6.98 -0.81
C VAL A 29 9.71 -6.75 -1.12
N TYR A 30 9.97 -5.90 -2.09
CA TYR A 30 11.30 -5.46 -2.52
C TYR A 30 11.47 -3.99 -2.20
N LEU A 31 12.70 -3.60 -1.92
CA LEU A 31 13.10 -2.22 -1.62
C LEU A 31 14.11 -1.78 -2.65
N TYR A 32 14.01 -0.53 -3.07
CA TYR A 32 14.99 0.20 -3.86
C TYR A 32 15.38 1.48 -3.09
N ASP A 33 16.66 1.69 -2.88
CA ASP A 33 17.23 2.83 -2.15
C ASP A 33 18.29 3.52 -3.03
N HIS A 34 17.91 4.62 -3.69
CA HIS A 34 18.78 5.42 -4.51
C HIS A 34 18.46 6.92 -4.33
N GLY A 35 18.84 7.45 -3.16
CA GLY A 35 18.51 8.82 -2.77
C GLY A 35 17.07 9.02 -2.27
N GLY A 36 16.32 7.94 -2.10
CA GLY A 36 14.97 7.84 -1.56
C GLY A 36 14.55 6.39 -1.53
N ILE A 37 13.65 6.04 -0.61
CA ILE A 37 13.15 4.68 -0.46
C ILE A 37 11.90 4.49 -1.31
N THR A 38 11.88 3.42 -2.10
CA THR A 38 10.74 2.92 -2.85
C THR A 38 10.55 1.44 -2.55
N ILE A 39 9.32 0.99 -2.36
CA ILE A 39 8.99 -0.42 -2.12
C ILE A 39 7.97 -0.93 -3.14
N SER A 40 8.03 -2.22 -3.46
CA SER A 40 7.11 -2.85 -4.41
C SER A 40 6.94 -4.34 -4.12
N THR A 41 5.82 -4.92 -4.55
CA THR A 41 5.63 -6.38 -4.56
C THR A 41 6.31 -7.06 -5.76
N SER A 42 6.85 -6.28 -6.68
CA SER A 42 7.64 -6.74 -7.83
C SER A 42 9.10 -6.33 -7.68
N PRO A 43 10.05 -7.16 -8.12
CA PRO A 43 11.47 -6.83 -8.05
C PRO A 43 11.80 -5.64 -8.96
N PHE A 44 12.72 -4.80 -8.50
CA PHE A 44 13.29 -3.71 -9.30
C PHE A 44 14.38 -4.24 -10.24
N SER A 45 14.63 -3.53 -11.34
CA SER A 45 15.62 -3.92 -12.34
C SER A 45 17.07 -3.62 -11.93
N CYS A 46 17.28 -2.77 -10.93
CA CYS A 46 18.63 -2.40 -10.45
C CYS A 46 19.12 -3.44 -9.43
N PRO A 47 20.19 -4.18 -9.72
CA PRO A 47 20.69 -5.21 -8.80
C PRO A 47 21.56 -4.64 -7.67
N TRP A 48 21.98 -3.37 -7.73
CA TRP A 48 22.91 -2.76 -6.80
C TRP A 48 22.19 -2.06 -5.64
N ASP A 49 21.10 -1.35 -5.95
CA ASP A 49 20.40 -0.50 -5.00
C ASP A 49 19.05 -1.11 -4.60
N SER A 50 18.76 -2.34 -5.03
CA SER A 50 17.50 -3.02 -4.69
C SER A 50 17.70 -4.46 -4.24
N GLY A 51 16.74 -4.94 -3.45
CA GLY A 51 16.76 -6.31 -2.95
C GLY A 51 15.44 -6.74 -2.31
N PHE A 52 15.41 -8.00 -1.94
CA PHE A 52 14.30 -8.53 -1.14
C PHE A 52 14.33 -7.88 0.24
N PHE A 53 13.22 -7.25 0.61
CA PHE A 53 13.06 -6.54 1.87
C PHE A 53 12.28 -7.37 2.89
N GLY A 54 11.18 -8.01 2.44
CA GLY A 54 10.33 -8.75 3.35
C GLY A 54 9.13 -9.39 2.67
N ILE A 55 8.11 -9.65 3.47
CA ILE A 55 6.86 -10.29 3.02
C ILE A 55 5.69 -9.53 3.64
N ILE A 56 4.69 -9.17 2.83
CA ILE A 56 3.37 -8.80 3.32
C ILE A 56 2.46 -10.03 3.28
N ALA A 57 1.72 -10.28 4.35
CA ALA A 57 0.91 -11.49 4.46
C ALA A 57 -0.34 -11.30 5.31
N VAL A 58 -1.41 -12.01 4.95
CA VAL A 58 -2.64 -12.09 5.73
C VAL A 58 -3.01 -13.55 6.01
N PRO A 59 -3.39 -13.92 7.25
CA PRO A 59 -3.83 -15.26 7.57
C PRO A 59 -5.13 -15.62 6.86
N LEU A 60 -5.24 -16.84 6.34
CA LEU A 60 -6.46 -17.33 5.66
C LEU A 60 -7.69 -17.37 6.57
N ASP A 61 -7.50 -17.61 7.87
CA ASP A 61 -8.60 -17.60 8.85
C ASP A 61 -9.15 -16.19 9.06
N LYS A 62 -8.30 -15.15 9.07
CA LYS A 62 -8.72 -13.75 9.10
C LYS A 62 -9.56 -13.43 7.86
N VAL A 63 -9.07 -13.78 6.66
CA VAL A 63 -9.79 -13.58 5.39
C VAL A 63 -11.15 -14.28 5.42
N ARG A 64 -11.20 -15.53 5.90
CA ARG A 64 -12.47 -16.27 5.99
C ARG A 64 -13.48 -15.58 6.92
N ARG A 65 -13.05 -15.09 8.06
CA ARG A 65 -13.91 -14.37 9.00
C ARG A 65 -14.45 -13.07 8.43
N GLU A 66 -13.59 -12.26 7.82
CA GLU A 66 -13.97 -10.95 7.30
C GLU A 66 -14.94 -11.04 6.12
N TYR A 67 -14.72 -11.99 5.21
CA TYR A 67 -15.53 -12.13 4.00
C TYR A 67 -16.62 -13.22 4.08
N GLY A 68 -16.71 -13.95 5.17
CA GLY A 68 -17.64 -15.09 5.31
C GLY A 68 -17.36 -16.25 4.35
N TRP A 69 -16.14 -16.38 3.84
CA TRP A 69 -15.80 -17.39 2.84
C TRP A 69 -15.41 -18.71 3.48
N LYS A 70 -16.17 -19.78 3.19
CA LYS A 70 -15.77 -21.14 3.57
C LYS A 70 -14.51 -21.61 2.83
N ASN A 71 -14.42 -21.33 1.51
CA ASN A 71 -13.29 -21.72 0.66
C ASN A 71 -12.64 -20.52 0.00
N ILE A 72 -11.31 -20.53 -0.09
CA ILE A 72 -10.51 -19.53 -0.79
C ILE A 72 -10.15 -20.09 -2.18
N THR A 73 -10.94 -19.71 -3.18
CA THR A 73 -10.66 -20.05 -4.59
C THR A 73 -9.48 -19.21 -5.13
N ALA A 74 -8.92 -19.62 -6.28
CA ALA A 74 -7.85 -18.85 -6.93
C ALA A 74 -8.27 -17.39 -7.22
N LYS A 75 -9.53 -17.16 -7.67
CA LYS A 75 -10.07 -15.82 -7.91
C LYS A 75 -10.13 -14.99 -6.62
N ARG A 76 -10.57 -15.60 -5.50
CA ARG A 76 -10.62 -14.93 -4.20
C ARG A 76 -9.23 -14.61 -3.67
N ARG A 77 -8.29 -15.57 -3.82
CA ARG A 77 -6.88 -15.35 -3.46
C ARG A 77 -6.29 -14.16 -4.22
N LYS A 78 -6.47 -14.12 -5.55
CA LYS A 78 -5.98 -13.01 -6.39
C LYS A 78 -6.58 -11.66 -5.97
N ARG A 79 -7.84 -11.63 -5.53
CA ARG A 79 -8.45 -10.41 -5.00
C ARG A 79 -7.76 -9.92 -3.73
N ILE A 80 -7.44 -10.83 -2.80
CA ILE A 80 -6.72 -10.48 -1.57
C ILE A 80 -5.27 -10.08 -1.87
N GLU A 81 -4.62 -10.75 -2.82
CA GLU A 81 -3.28 -10.34 -3.29
C GLU A 81 -3.30 -8.89 -3.85
N GLY A 82 -4.36 -8.49 -4.56
CA GLY A 82 -4.58 -7.11 -4.99
C GLY A 82 -4.62 -6.15 -3.80
N TYR A 83 -5.38 -6.43 -2.76
CA TYR A 83 -5.40 -5.58 -1.56
C TYR A 83 -4.05 -5.46 -0.86
N LEU A 84 -3.28 -6.56 -0.81
CA LEU A 84 -1.91 -6.51 -0.26
C LEU A 84 -0.98 -5.65 -1.14
N GLN A 85 -1.18 -5.65 -2.46
CA GLN A 85 -0.45 -4.77 -3.38
C GLN A 85 -0.82 -3.30 -3.15
N ASP A 86 -2.11 -3.01 -2.98
CA ASP A 86 -2.62 -1.65 -2.71
C ASP A 86 -2.08 -1.12 -1.36
N GLU A 87 -2.00 -1.96 -0.33
CA GLU A 87 -1.38 -1.60 0.96
C GLU A 87 0.10 -1.23 0.81
N ILE A 88 0.87 -2.01 0.02
CA ILE A 88 2.28 -1.70 -0.27
C ILE A 88 2.40 -0.42 -1.09
N SER A 89 1.52 -0.20 -2.08
CA SER A 89 1.51 1.04 -2.87
C SER A 89 1.23 2.27 -1.99
N THR A 90 0.28 2.16 -1.07
CA THR A 90 -0.02 3.24 -0.10
C THR A 90 1.18 3.54 0.81
N LEU A 91 1.88 2.51 1.25
CA LEU A 91 3.10 2.68 2.05
C LEU A 91 4.25 3.26 1.22
N ASP A 92 4.36 2.90 -0.05
CA ASP A 92 5.33 3.47 -0.98
C ASP A 92 5.09 4.98 -1.19
N ASN A 93 3.84 5.38 -1.40
CA ASN A 93 3.45 6.80 -1.48
C ASN A 93 3.86 7.57 -0.22
N TYR A 94 3.78 6.95 0.95
CA TYR A 94 4.27 7.57 2.18
C TYR A 94 5.79 7.76 2.18
N TYR A 95 6.55 6.75 1.74
CA TYR A 95 8.03 6.84 1.69
C TYR A 95 8.53 7.80 0.60
N THR A 96 7.81 7.90 -0.51
CA THR A 96 8.15 8.82 -1.62
C THR A 96 7.66 10.25 -1.37
N GLY A 97 6.88 10.48 -0.29
CA GLY A 97 6.33 11.79 0.06
C GLY A 97 5.07 12.16 -0.73
N GLU A 98 4.45 11.22 -1.43
CA GLU A 98 3.18 11.41 -2.15
C GLU A 98 1.98 11.33 -1.19
N VAL A 99 2.00 12.18 -0.16
CA VAL A 99 0.93 12.34 0.83
C VAL A 99 0.42 13.77 0.78
N PHE A 100 -0.84 13.92 0.45
CA PHE A 100 -1.47 15.21 0.21
C PHE A 100 -2.54 15.53 1.26
N GLY A 101 -2.91 16.78 1.33
CA GLY A 101 -4.02 17.30 2.10
C GLY A 101 -4.48 18.63 1.54
N TYR A 102 -5.55 19.16 2.11
CA TYR A 102 -6.04 20.48 1.76
C TYR A 102 -6.27 21.34 3.02
N ARG A 103 -6.25 22.64 2.82
CA ARG A 103 -6.73 23.66 3.74
C ARG A 103 -7.58 24.64 2.95
N ILE A 104 -8.75 24.97 3.49
CA ILE A 104 -9.65 25.99 2.91
C ILE A 104 -9.59 27.21 3.80
N MET A 105 -9.17 28.32 3.21
CA MET A 105 -8.96 29.60 3.88
C MET A 105 -9.85 30.66 3.24
N PRO A 106 -10.40 31.65 3.99
CA PRO A 106 -11.02 32.83 3.41
C PRO A 106 -9.98 33.66 2.69
N GLU A 107 -10.35 34.31 1.59
CA GLU A 107 -9.44 35.19 0.84
C GLU A 107 -8.95 36.39 1.66
N SER A 108 -9.71 36.82 2.68
CA SER A 108 -9.44 38.01 3.51
C SER A 108 -8.73 37.71 4.82
N ASP A 109 -8.54 36.46 5.21
CA ASP A 109 -8.00 36.11 6.54
C ASP A 109 -7.30 34.72 6.48
N ASP A 110 -5.97 34.74 6.36
CA ASP A 110 -5.13 33.56 6.30
C ASP A 110 -5.03 32.77 7.62
N ASP A 111 -5.45 33.37 8.74
CA ASP A 111 -5.40 32.74 10.06
C ASP A 111 -6.70 32.00 10.42
N ASN A 112 -7.77 32.19 9.65
CA ASN A 112 -9.08 31.60 9.89
C ASN A 112 -9.36 30.41 8.98
N GLU A 113 -8.83 29.24 9.32
CA GLU A 113 -9.07 28.00 8.58
C GLU A 113 -10.54 27.58 8.66
N LEU A 114 -11.15 27.41 7.49
CA LEU A 114 -12.56 27.00 7.37
C LEU A 114 -12.72 25.48 7.40
N ASP A 115 -11.77 24.77 6.78
CA ASP A 115 -11.73 23.30 6.76
C ASP A 115 -10.36 22.80 6.35
N SER A 116 -9.97 21.60 6.81
CA SER A 116 -8.75 20.92 6.36
C SER A 116 -8.85 19.40 6.54
N CYS A 117 -8.19 18.69 5.65
CA CYS A 117 -8.05 17.24 5.77
C CYS A 117 -6.72 16.78 5.17
N TRP A 118 -6.10 15.79 5.79
CA TRP A 118 -4.83 15.20 5.38
C TRP A 118 -4.91 13.68 5.26
N GLY A 119 -3.92 13.06 4.59
CA GLY A 119 -3.81 11.61 4.47
C GLY A 119 -4.37 11.06 3.17
N PHE A 120 -4.29 11.82 2.10
CA PHE A 120 -4.57 11.38 0.74
C PHE A 120 -3.28 10.89 0.09
N TYR A 121 -3.25 9.64 -0.35
CA TYR A 121 -2.04 8.98 -0.86
C TYR A 121 -2.08 8.85 -2.38
N GLY A 122 -0.93 9.18 -3.03
CA GLY A 122 -0.75 9.08 -4.47
C GLY A 122 -1.32 10.28 -5.23
N THR A 123 -0.75 10.56 -6.39
CA THR A 123 -1.15 11.71 -7.24
C THR A 123 -2.53 11.55 -7.88
N GLU A 124 -3.04 10.33 -7.98
CA GLU A 124 -4.36 10.02 -8.52
C GLU A 124 -5.51 10.57 -7.67
N CYS A 125 -5.30 10.80 -6.37
CA CYS A 125 -6.31 11.39 -5.49
C CYS A 125 -6.55 12.90 -5.73
N MET A 126 -5.66 13.59 -6.46
CA MET A 126 -5.69 15.05 -6.59
C MET A 126 -6.98 15.60 -7.20
N LYS A 127 -7.56 14.89 -8.18
CA LYS A 127 -8.82 15.31 -8.81
C LYS A 127 -10.02 15.19 -7.85
N GLU A 128 -10.06 14.13 -7.07
CA GLU A 128 -11.11 13.92 -6.08
C GLU A 128 -10.98 14.92 -4.94
N LEU A 129 -9.74 15.20 -4.52
CA LEU A 129 -9.41 16.20 -3.51
C LEU A 129 -9.87 17.61 -3.95
N GLU A 130 -9.57 18.00 -5.19
CA GLU A 130 -9.99 19.28 -5.75
C GLU A 130 -11.52 19.40 -5.83
N ALA A 131 -12.20 18.34 -6.23
CA ALA A 131 -13.66 18.30 -6.28
C ALA A 131 -14.29 18.44 -4.90
N GLU A 132 -13.73 17.79 -3.88
CA GLU A 132 -14.16 17.91 -2.49
C GLU A 132 -13.98 19.34 -1.96
N CYS A 133 -12.82 19.95 -2.18
CA CYS A 133 -12.58 21.34 -1.81
C CYS A 133 -13.60 22.29 -2.43
N ARG A 134 -13.90 22.13 -3.73
CA ARG A 134 -14.91 22.95 -4.42
C ARG A 134 -16.30 22.76 -3.81
N HIS A 135 -16.69 21.51 -3.51
CA HIS A 135 -17.97 21.21 -2.88
C HIS A 135 -18.14 21.91 -1.52
N ILE A 136 -17.09 21.89 -0.68
CA ILE A 136 -17.09 22.56 0.62
C ILE A 136 -17.23 24.07 0.47
N ILE A 137 -16.45 24.69 -0.43
CA ILE A 137 -16.50 26.14 -0.72
C ILE A 137 -17.89 26.55 -1.19
N ASP A 138 -18.49 25.82 -2.12
CA ASP A 138 -19.83 26.10 -2.65
C ASP A 138 -20.90 25.96 -1.56
N GLY A 139 -20.76 24.99 -0.67
CA GLY A 139 -21.64 24.80 0.49
C GLY A 139 -21.59 25.98 1.46
N GLN A 140 -20.42 26.47 1.78
CA GLN A 140 -20.23 27.63 2.66
C GLN A 140 -20.76 28.92 2.06
N ASN A 141 -20.54 29.17 0.78
CA ASN A 141 -21.06 30.34 0.06
C ASN A 141 -22.60 30.37 0.05
N LYS A 142 -23.26 29.21 -0.05
CA LYS A 142 -24.73 29.11 0.03
C LYS A 142 -25.28 29.33 1.43
N ALA A 143 -24.52 29.00 2.46
CA ALA A 143 -24.93 29.21 3.85
C ALA A 143 -24.77 30.68 4.31
N ALA A 144 -23.91 31.43 3.63
CA ALA A 144 -23.64 32.84 3.89
C ALA A 144 -24.53 33.82 3.10
N ALA A 145 -25.32 33.33 2.14
CA ALA A 145 -26.23 34.11 1.29
C ALA A 145 -27.67 34.08 1.78
#